data_ca2bc3dfdbf1718d0ea1abeec3737988
#
_entry.id   ca2bc3dfdbf1718d0ea1abeec3737988
#
_cell.length_a   1.000
_cell.length_b   1.000
_cell.length_c   1.000
_cell.angle_alpha   90.00
_cell.angle_beta   90.00
_cell.angle_gamma   90.00
#
_symmetry.space_group_name_H-M   'P 1'
#
loop_
_entity.id
_entity.type
_entity.pdbx_description
1 polymer ?
#
loop_
_entity_poly.entity_id
_entity_poly.type
_entity_poly.pdbx_seq_one_letter_code
_entity_poly.pdbx_strand_id
1 'polypeptide(L)'
;MRKWKIWKEHRSSILAGAVFALLSVMLFISQNYGGEPEGTVLRQEEGEPTESRTFTYETADGESQQIDLEVHPVERENSEVQQLLEQAVEEWEAVFLGENKSENEITENLILENTFCGGLVQAVYESSDYTVIQDDGTVANEQVGEDGVIVTLQAEFTYTDTSRTEIRALQVMPPVQGSSQWLRQQVQLSLIHI
;
A
#
# COMPACT_ATOMS: atom_id res chain seq x y z
N MET A 1 -68.68 -10.43 14.87
CA MET A 1 -68.01 -11.74 14.80
C MET A 1 -67.73 -12.28 13.37
N ARG A 2 -68.18 -11.61 12.29
CA ARG A 2 -68.07 -12.10 10.89
C ARG A 2 -66.69 -11.79 10.23
N LYS A 3 -65.98 -10.74 10.62
CA LYS A 3 -64.72 -10.32 10.02
C LYS A 3 -63.51 -11.22 10.37
N TRP A 4 -63.56 -11.90 11.50
CA TRP A 4 -62.47 -12.74 11.99
C TRP A 4 -62.38 -14.11 11.30
N LYS A 5 -63.52 -14.60 10.77
CA LYS A 5 -63.64 -15.89 10.07
C LYS A 5 -63.05 -15.80 8.66
N ILE A 6 -63.26 -14.67 7.95
CA ILE A 6 -62.73 -14.39 6.61
C ILE A 6 -61.19 -14.28 6.64
N TRP A 7 -60.62 -13.72 7.72
CA TRP A 7 -59.18 -13.56 7.87
C TRP A 7 -58.46 -14.90 8.05
N LYS A 8 -59.14 -15.88 8.63
CA LYS A 8 -58.58 -17.21 8.89
C LYS A 8 -58.58 -18.10 7.63
N GLU A 9 -59.56 -17.94 6.73
CA GLU A 9 -59.64 -18.67 5.46
C GLU A 9 -58.64 -18.17 4.41
N HIS A 10 -58.30 -16.88 4.42
CA HIS A 10 -57.36 -16.30 3.45
C HIS A 10 -55.88 -16.26 3.93
N ARG A 11 -55.64 -16.70 5.14
CA ARG A 11 -54.31 -16.67 5.74
C ARG A 11 -53.29 -17.52 4.99
N SER A 12 -53.70 -18.68 4.50
CA SER A 12 -52.85 -19.58 3.69
C SER A 12 -52.56 -18.97 2.29
N SER A 13 -53.52 -18.30 1.69
CA SER A 13 -53.38 -17.66 0.37
C SER A 13 -52.48 -16.41 0.46
N ILE A 14 -52.60 -15.63 1.55
CA ILE A 14 -51.75 -14.45 1.79
C ILE A 14 -50.30 -14.89 2.08
N LEU A 15 -50.12 -15.93 2.88
CA LEU A 15 -48.79 -16.51 3.12
C LEU A 15 -48.16 -17.08 1.85
N ALA A 16 -48.92 -17.82 1.02
CA ALA A 16 -48.44 -18.34 -0.25
C ALA A 16 -48.06 -17.19 -1.22
N GLY A 17 -48.86 -16.12 -1.29
CA GLY A 17 -48.54 -14.94 -2.09
C GLY A 17 -47.26 -14.20 -1.62
N ALA A 18 -47.08 -14.08 -0.32
CA ALA A 18 -45.88 -13.47 0.25
C ALA A 18 -44.62 -14.28 -0.01
N VAL A 19 -44.69 -15.63 0.10
CA VAL A 19 -43.59 -16.53 -0.24
C VAL A 19 -43.25 -16.47 -1.73
N PHE A 20 -44.29 -16.42 -2.61
CA PHE A 20 -44.07 -16.29 -4.06
C PHE A 20 -43.43 -14.94 -4.42
N ALA A 21 -43.85 -13.84 -3.79
CA ALA A 21 -43.25 -12.53 -3.99
C ALA A 21 -41.77 -12.51 -3.53
N LEU A 22 -41.45 -13.10 -2.38
CA LEU A 22 -40.07 -13.22 -1.88
C LEU A 22 -39.18 -14.08 -2.82
N LEU A 23 -39.72 -15.20 -3.31
CA LEU A 23 -39.02 -16.06 -4.28
C LEU A 23 -38.78 -15.33 -5.60
N SER A 24 -39.77 -14.57 -6.09
CA SER A 24 -39.61 -13.76 -7.31
C SER A 24 -38.57 -12.66 -7.15
N VAL A 25 -38.53 -12.00 -6.00
CA VAL A 25 -37.50 -10.98 -5.70
C VAL A 25 -36.13 -11.64 -5.57
N MET A 26 -36.03 -12.79 -4.93
CA MET A 26 -34.77 -13.54 -4.82
C MET A 26 -34.25 -14.03 -6.19
N LEU A 27 -35.16 -14.53 -7.06
CA LEU A 27 -34.82 -14.92 -8.44
C LEU A 27 -34.41 -13.70 -9.28
N PHE A 28 -35.10 -12.58 -9.13
CA PHE A 28 -34.74 -11.33 -9.82
C PHE A 28 -33.38 -10.80 -9.38
N ILE A 29 -33.09 -10.83 -8.09
CA ILE A 29 -31.76 -10.47 -7.55
C ILE A 29 -30.69 -11.45 -8.05
N SER A 30 -30.95 -12.76 -8.03
CA SER A 30 -30.03 -13.77 -8.53
C SER A 30 -29.73 -13.63 -10.03
N GLN A 31 -30.72 -13.25 -10.83
CA GLN A 31 -30.54 -13.07 -12.29
C GLN A 31 -29.89 -11.74 -12.65
N ASN A 32 -30.11 -10.68 -11.85
CA ASN A 32 -29.57 -9.34 -12.17
C ASN A 32 -28.31 -8.94 -11.38
N TYR A 33 -28.02 -9.63 -10.25
CA TYR A 33 -26.87 -9.32 -9.39
C TYR A 33 -26.00 -10.55 -9.07
N GLY A 34 -26.32 -11.72 -9.60
CA GLY A 34 -25.67 -12.98 -9.25
C GLY A 34 -24.75 -13.59 -10.30
N GLY A 35 -24.36 -12.86 -11.31
CA GLY A 35 -23.39 -13.32 -12.31
C GLY A 35 -22.69 -12.13 -12.94
N GLU A 36 -21.37 -12.18 -13.05
CA GLU A 36 -20.66 -11.35 -14.01
C GLU A 36 -21.30 -11.62 -15.39
N PRO A 37 -21.63 -10.59 -16.19
CA PRO A 37 -22.18 -10.80 -17.51
C PRO A 37 -21.21 -11.69 -18.30
N GLU A 38 -21.72 -12.81 -18.86
CA GLU A 38 -20.92 -13.69 -19.73
C GLU A 38 -20.25 -12.85 -20.80
N GLY A 39 -18.90 -12.92 -20.87
CA GLY A 39 -18.11 -12.14 -21.80
C GLY A 39 -17.53 -10.83 -21.27
N THR A 40 -17.72 -10.50 -19.99
CA THR A 40 -17.05 -9.34 -19.39
C THR A 40 -15.64 -9.74 -18.94
N VAL A 41 -14.64 -9.06 -19.49
CA VAL A 41 -13.26 -9.16 -19.01
C VAL A 41 -13.02 -8.01 -18.06
N LEU A 42 -12.90 -8.31 -16.77
CA LEU A 42 -12.46 -7.33 -15.79
C LEU A 42 -10.94 -7.21 -15.87
N ARG A 43 -10.44 -5.99 -15.94
CA ARG A 43 -9.01 -5.74 -15.76
C ARG A 43 -8.62 -6.14 -14.35
N GLN A 44 -7.46 -6.73 -14.22
CA GLN A 44 -6.87 -7.06 -12.93
C GLN A 44 -6.51 -5.79 -12.16
N GLU A 45 -6.37 -5.91 -10.85
CA GLU A 45 -5.94 -4.83 -9.99
C GLU A 45 -4.49 -4.42 -10.34
N GLU A 46 -4.15 -3.21 -9.95
CA GLU A 46 -2.84 -2.63 -10.15
C GLU A 46 -1.73 -3.50 -9.51
N GLY A 47 -0.66 -3.76 -10.27
CA GLY A 47 0.46 -4.59 -9.82
C GLY A 47 0.29 -6.09 -10.02
N GLU A 48 -0.87 -6.55 -10.49
CA GLU A 48 -1.07 -7.95 -10.85
C GLU A 48 -0.41 -8.26 -12.21
N PRO A 49 0.03 -9.50 -12.44
CA PRO A 49 0.65 -9.87 -13.71
C PRO A 49 -0.37 -9.87 -14.86
N THR A 50 0.08 -9.58 -16.08
CA THR A 50 -0.73 -9.74 -17.29
C THR A 50 -1.26 -11.17 -17.40
N GLU A 51 -2.58 -11.32 -17.55
CA GLU A 51 -3.24 -12.62 -17.70
C GLU A 51 -3.67 -12.84 -19.15
N SER A 52 -3.37 -14.02 -19.70
CA SER A 52 -3.87 -14.43 -21.01
C SER A 52 -5.16 -15.23 -20.85
N ARG A 53 -6.24 -14.79 -21.52
CA ARG A 53 -7.53 -15.46 -21.54
C ARG A 53 -7.93 -15.85 -22.96
N THR A 54 -8.29 -17.11 -23.15
CA THR A 54 -8.78 -17.64 -24.41
C THR A 54 -10.30 -17.55 -24.44
N PHE A 55 -10.83 -16.87 -25.45
CA PHE A 55 -12.27 -16.77 -25.71
C PHE A 55 -12.64 -17.61 -26.93
N THR A 56 -13.69 -18.40 -26.80
CA THR A 56 -14.26 -19.16 -27.93
C THR A 56 -15.56 -18.48 -28.36
N TYR A 57 -15.69 -18.18 -29.63
CA TYR A 57 -16.92 -17.63 -30.20
C TYR A 57 -17.35 -18.42 -31.44
N GLU A 58 -18.66 -18.51 -31.69
CA GLU A 58 -19.21 -19.11 -32.89
C GLU A 58 -19.42 -18.04 -33.95
N THR A 59 -18.89 -18.33 -35.15
CA THR A 59 -19.14 -17.49 -36.33
C THR A 59 -20.54 -17.76 -36.88
N ALA A 60 -21.05 -16.83 -37.74
CA ALA A 60 -22.38 -16.97 -38.37
C ALA A 60 -22.54 -18.25 -39.18
N ASP A 61 -21.43 -18.89 -39.59
CA ASP A 61 -21.39 -20.15 -40.35
C ASP A 61 -21.34 -21.37 -39.44
N GLY A 62 -21.42 -21.19 -38.11
CA GLY A 62 -21.42 -22.26 -37.10
C GLY A 62 -20.03 -22.86 -36.79
N GLU A 63 -18.95 -22.20 -37.21
CA GLU A 63 -17.59 -22.57 -36.85
C GLU A 63 -17.19 -21.92 -35.54
N SER A 64 -16.59 -22.71 -34.64
CA SER A 64 -15.98 -22.17 -33.38
C SER A 64 -14.57 -21.65 -33.66
N GLN A 65 -14.34 -20.42 -33.32
CA GLN A 65 -13.00 -19.81 -33.37
C GLN A 65 -12.56 -19.41 -31.96
N GLN A 66 -11.25 -19.43 -31.74
CA GLN A 66 -10.62 -19.01 -30.49
C GLN A 66 -9.79 -17.77 -30.71
N ILE A 67 -9.87 -16.85 -29.75
CA ILE A 67 -9.03 -15.66 -29.68
C ILE A 67 -8.39 -15.59 -28.30
N ASP A 68 -7.08 -15.41 -28.27
CA ASP A 68 -6.33 -15.17 -27.05
C ASP A 68 -6.22 -13.66 -26.83
N LEU A 69 -6.69 -13.21 -25.69
CA LEU A 69 -6.60 -11.81 -25.28
C LEU A 69 -5.66 -11.71 -24.07
N GLU A 70 -4.68 -10.83 -24.19
CA GLU A 70 -3.86 -10.41 -23.06
C GLU A 70 -4.59 -9.30 -22.29
N VAL A 71 -4.91 -9.59 -21.04
CA VAL A 71 -5.53 -8.63 -20.13
C VAL A 71 -4.43 -8.00 -19.28
N HIS A 72 -4.09 -6.77 -19.62
CA HIS A 72 -3.14 -6.00 -18.82
C HIS A 72 -3.86 -5.43 -17.57
N PRO A 73 -3.16 -5.34 -16.42
CA PRO A 73 -3.70 -4.69 -15.24
C PRO A 73 -4.05 -3.22 -15.53
N VAL A 74 -4.74 -2.60 -14.61
CA VAL A 74 -5.02 -1.16 -14.66
C VAL A 74 -3.68 -0.42 -14.55
N GLU A 75 -3.33 0.37 -15.56
CA GLU A 75 -2.19 1.27 -15.51
C GLU A 75 -2.67 2.67 -15.11
N ARG A 76 -1.94 3.31 -14.19
CA ARG A 76 -2.19 4.69 -13.83
C ARG A 76 -1.70 5.65 -14.91
N GLU A 77 -2.40 6.76 -15.05
CA GLU A 77 -1.89 7.85 -15.88
C GLU A 77 -0.62 8.47 -15.26
N ASN A 78 0.27 9.00 -16.08
CA ASN A 78 1.52 9.60 -15.60
C ASN A 78 1.30 10.69 -14.53
N SER A 79 0.20 11.44 -14.62
CA SER A 79 -0.18 12.44 -13.61
C SER A 79 -0.52 11.82 -12.26
N GLU A 80 -1.18 10.67 -12.24
CA GLU A 80 -1.53 9.92 -11.03
C GLU A 80 -0.29 9.28 -10.41
N VAL A 81 0.65 8.77 -11.24
CA VAL A 81 1.94 8.25 -10.78
C VAL A 81 2.76 9.34 -10.09
N GLN A 82 2.82 10.55 -10.67
CA GLN A 82 3.53 11.67 -10.05
C GLN A 82 2.92 12.08 -8.71
N GLN A 83 1.59 12.10 -8.61
CA GLN A 83 0.89 12.38 -7.34
C GLN A 83 1.16 11.29 -6.30
N LEU A 84 1.19 10.02 -6.71
CA LEU A 84 1.51 8.90 -5.82
C LEU A 84 2.94 8.99 -5.27
N LEU A 85 3.92 9.32 -6.13
CA LEU A 85 5.30 9.52 -5.70
C LEU A 85 5.45 10.76 -4.78
N GLU A 86 4.69 11.83 -5.04
CA GLU A 86 4.67 13.02 -4.18
C GLU A 86 4.07 12.68 -2.81
N GLN A 87 2.98 11.95 -2.76
CA GLN A 87 2.39 11.45 -1.51
C GLN A 87 3.38 10.57 -0.72
N ALA A 88 4.12 9.68 -1.40
CA ALA A 88 5.13 8.84 -0.75
C ALA A 88 6.24 9.69 -0.10
N VAL A 89 6.68 10.76 -0.77
CA VAL A 89 7.64 11.72 -0.20
C VAL A 89 7.06 12.42 1.02
N GLU A 90 5.81 12.88 0.98
CA GLU A 90 5.15 13.51 2.12
C GLU A 90 5.01 12.54 3.32
N GLU A 91 4.64 11.29 3.06
CA GLU A 91 4.57 10.24 4.10
C GLU A 91 5.96 10.00 4.73
N TRP A 92 7.01 9.93 3.91
CA TRP A 92 8.38 9.79 4.36
C TRP A 92 8.84 11.00 5.19
N GLU A 93 8.64 12.22 4.71
CA GLU A 93 9.01 13.46 5.42
C GLU A 93 8.37 13.56 6.81
N ALA A 94 7.17 13.02 6.96
CA ALA A 94 6.47 13.01 8.23
C ALA A 94 7.12 12.12 9.30
N VAL A 95 7.91 11.10 8.90
CA VAL A 95 8.40 10.06 9.82
C VAL A 95 9.92 9.92 9.85
N PHE A 96 10.66 10.26 8.78
CA PHE A 96 12.07 9.91 8.62
C PHE A 96 13.00 10.44 9.72
N LEU A 97 12.68 11.61 10.30
CA LEU A 97 13.46 12.17 11.40
C LEU A 97 13.34 11.36 12.71
N GLY A 98 12.31 10.52 12.86
CA GLY A 98 12.09 9.77 14.10
C GLY A 98 11.98 10.69 15.31
N GLU A 99 12.85 10.47 16.31
CA GLU A 99 12.90 11.26 17.54
C GLU A 99 13.76 12.53 17.42
N ASN A 100 14.40 12.75 16.26
CA ASN A 100 15.23 13.93 16.04
C ASN A 100 14.38 15.20 15.86
N LYS A 101 14.87 16.34 16.32
CA LYS A 101 14.12 17.62 16.27
C LYS A 101 14.13 18.26 14.88
N SER A 102 15.22 18.08 14.14
CA SER A 102 15.41 18.65 12.81
C SER A 102 16.56 17.97 12.06
N GLU A 103 16.65 18.21 10.77
CA GLU A 103 17.77 17.77 9.91
C GLU A 103 19.13 18.35 10.35
N ASN A 104 19.13 19.47 11.07
CA ASN A 104 20.34 20.12 11.55
C ASN A 104 20.80 19.62 12.94
N GLU A 105 20.09 18.69 13.56
CA GLU A 105 20.39 18.17 14.89
C GLU A 105 20.00 16.69 14.95
N ILE A 106 20.75 15.84 14.22
CA ILE A 106 20.54 14.40 14.21
C ILE A 106 21.39 13.78 15.33
N THR A 107 20.72 13.25 16.35
CA THR A 107 21.36 12.62 17.52
C THR A 107 20.85 11.20 17.78
N GLU A 108 19.73 10.84 17.20
CA GLU A 108 19.06 9.53 17.31
C GLU A 108 18.89 8.90 15.93
N ASN A 109 18.52 7.61 15.88
CA ASN A 109 18.30 6.91 14.61
C ASN A 109 17.19 7.56 13.78
N LEU A 110 17.34 7.46 12.47
CA LEU A 110 16.31 7.82 11.50
C LEU A 110 15.31 6.66 11.32
N ILE A 111 14.11 6.96 10.85
CA ILE A 111 13.11 5.97 10.44
C ILE A 111 13.10 5.91 8.91
N LEU A 112 13.72 4.88 8.34
CA LEU A 112 13.81 4.68 6.89
C LEU A 112 12.96 3.48 6.49
N GLU A 113 11.66 3.75 6.26
CA GLU A 113 10.71 2.74 5.78
C GLU A 113 10.94 2.46 4.30
N ASN A 114 10.84 1.20 3.89
CA ASN A 114 11.10 0.77 2.51
C ASN A 114 9.85 0.80 1.62
N THR A 115 8.66 1.08 2.19
CA THR A 115 7.39 1.07 1.45
C THR A 115 6.46 2.16 1.91
N PHE A 116 5.78 2.82 0.96
CA PHE A 116 4.84 3.91 1.18
C PHE A 116 3.57 3.72 0.37
N CYS A 117 2.55 4.55 0.59
CA CYS A 117 1.27 4.51 -0.12
C CYS A 117 0.62 3.11 -0.09
N GLY A 118 0.60 2.47 1.10
CA GLY A 118 0.03 1.13 1.26
C GLY A 118 0.83 0.00 0.61
N GLY A 119 2.14 0.21 0.35
CA GLY A 119 3.04 -0.78 -0.26
C GLY A 119 3.19 -0.64 -1.77
N LEU A 120 2.56 0.36 -2.39
CA LEU A 120 2.65 0.61 -3.83
C LEU A 120 3.99 1.23 -4.25
N VAL A 121 4.57 2.11 -3.41
CA VAL A 121 5.85 2.77 -3.67
C VAL A 121 6.94 2.12 -2.84
N GLN A 122 8.04 1.75 -3.51
CA GLN A 122 9.25 1.25 -2.87
C GLN A 122 10.21 2.41 -2.64
N ALA A 123 10.92 2.41 -1.49
CA ALA A 123 11.96 3.38 -1.19
C ALA A 123 13.30 2.69 -0.94
N VAL A 124 14.36 3.27 -1.49
CA VAL A 124 15.75 2.85 -1.28
C VAL A 124 16.55 4.06 -0.85
N TYR A 125 17.47 3.84 0.10
CA TYR A 125 18.25 4.91 0.70
C TYR A 125 19.73 4.73 0.42
N GLU A 126 20.41 5.85 0.16
CA GLU A 126 21.85 5.90 0.00
C GLU A 126 22.44 7.03 0.86
N SER A 127 23.42 6.69 1.69
CA SER A 127 24.13 7.64 2.54
C SER A 127 25.47 8.01 1.92
N SER A 128 25.85 9.27 1.98
CA SER A 128 27.20 9.71 1.59
C SER A 128 28.29 9.23 2.54
N ASP A 129 27.92 8.80 3.75
CA ASP A 129 28.84 8.23 4.74
C ASP A 129 28.13 7.15 5.58
N TYR A 130 28.24 5.90 5.14
CA TYR A 130 27.68 4.72 5.82
C TYR A 130 28.30 4.43 7.19
N THR A 131 29.45 5.04 7.51
CA THR A 131 30.05 4.90 8.84
C THR A 131 29.35 5.76 9.88
N VAL A 132 28.57 6.75 9.43
CA VAL A 132 27.82 7.69 10.28
C VAL A 132 26.33 7.43 10.20
N ILE A 133 25.75 7.30 9.00
CA ILE A 133 24.35 6.92 8.79
C ILE A 133 24.31 5.69 7.89
N GLN A 134 23.75 4.59 8.40
CA GLN A 134 23.57 3.35 7.65
C GLN A 134 22.26 3.41 6.82
N ASP A 135 22.12 2.50 5.85
CA ASP A 135 20.96 2.39 4.97
C ASP A 135 19.67 1.95 5.67
N ASP A 136 19.77 1.41 6.88
CA ASP A 136 18.64 1.09 7.76
C ASP A 136 18.22 2.24 8.69
N GLY A 137 18.88 3.39 8.59
CA GLY A 137 18.64 4.56 9.44
C GLY A 137 19.41 4.58 10.76
N THR A 138 20.25 3.58 11.01
CA THR A 138 21.10 3.57 12.20
C THR A 138 22.11 4.70 12.14
N VAL A 139 22.20 5.50 13.19
CA VAL A 139 23.14 6.64 13.31
C VAL A 139 24.25 6.27 14.30
N ALA A 140 25.47 6.20 13.80
CA ALA A 140 26.69 5.91 14.58
C ALA A 140 27.45 7.21 14.84
N ASN A 141 27.03 7.95 15.86
CA ASN A 141 27.57 9.30 16.17
C ASN A 141 28.56 9.36 17.33
N GLU A 142 29.06 8.21 17.85
CA GLU A 142 29.97 8.13 19.01
C GLU A 142 31.31 8.82 18.78
N GLN A 143 31.76 8.85 17.51
CA GLN A 143 33.03 9.46 17.13
C GLN A 143 32.89 10.82 16.47
N VAL A 144 31.65 11.32 16.38
CA VAL A 144 31.36 12.65 15.84
C VAL A 144 31.83 13.73 16.84
N GLY A 145 32.59 14.70 16.34
CA GLY A 145 33.07 15.82 17.15
C GLY A 145 31.96 16.82 17.51
N GLU A 146 32.29 17.77 18.41
CA GLU A 146 31.33 18.76 18.90
C GLU A 146 30.71 19.63 17.78
N ASP A 147 31.44 19.85 16.68
CA ASP A 147 30.95 20.60 15.52
C ASP A 147 29.95 19.80 14.64
N GLY A 148 29.81 18.50 14.92
CA GLY A 148 28.98 17.59 14.09
C GLY A 148 29.64 17.25 12.74
N VAL A 149 28.94 16.43 11.95
CA VAL A 149 29.32 16.08 10.57
C VAL A 149 28.08 16.16 9.67
N ILE A 150 28.25 16.66 8.44
CA ILE A 150 27.17 16.70 7.45
C ILE A 150 27.23 15.43 6.61
N VAL A 151 26.12 14.70 6.60
CA VAL A 151 25.90 13.51 5.78
C VAL A 151 24.74 13.77 4.85
N THR A 152 24.92 13.47 3.58
CA THR A 152 23.83 13.56 2.60
C THR A 152 23.12 12.21 2.54
N LEU A 153 21.81 12.21 2.75
CA LEU A 153 20.91 11.08 2.57
C LEU A 153 20.13 11.27 1.27
N GLN A 154 20.24 10.32 0.37
CA GLN A 154 19.43 10.24 -0.83
C GLN A 154 18.34 9.18 -0.63
N ALA A 155 17.09 9.52 -0.93
CA ALA A 155 15.96 8.61 -0.94
C ALA A 155 15.41 8.52 -2.37
N GLU A 156 15.34 7.32 -2.93
CA GLU A 156 14.75 7.06 -4.24
C GLU A 156 13.44 6.32 -4.05
N PHE A 157 12.33 6.95 -4.45
CA PHE A 157 10.98 6.40 -4.43
C PHE A 157 10.62 5.88 -5.81
N THR A 158 10.24 4.60 -5.92
CA THR A 158 9.97 3.95 -7.20
C THR A 158 8.57 3.34 -7.22
N TYR A 159 7.85 3.62 -8.28
CA TYR A 159 6.60 2.97 -8.65
C TYR A 159 6.73 2.44 -10.07
N THR A 160 6.66 1.12 -10.25
CA THR A 160 6.94 0.44 -11.54
C THR A 160 8.26 0.92 -12.18
N ASP A 161 8.20 1.61 -13.31
CA ASP A 161 9.37 2.11 -14.05
C ASP A 161 9.63 3.61 -13.83
N THR A 162 8.90 4.24 -12.91
CA THR A 162 9.02 5.68 -12.61
C THR A 162 9.61 5.87 -11.24
N SER A 163 10.63 6.70 -11.12
CA SER A 163 11.23 7.04 -9.83
C SER A 163 11.29 8.54 -9.58
N ARG A 164 11.34 8.91 -8.31
CA ARG A 164 11.57 10.25 -7.80
C ARG A 164 12.64 10.18 -6.72
N THR A 165 13.62 11.08 -6.81
CA THR A 165 14.72 11.17 -5.85
C THR A 165 14.60 12.44 -5.00
N GLU A 166 14.74 12.27 -3.69
CA GLU A 166 14.86 13.35 -2.71
C GLU A 166 16.25 13.29 -2.05
N ILE A 167 16.83 14.47 -1.80
CA ILE A 167 18.15 14.58 -1.18
C ILE A 167 18.06 15.49 0.03
N ARG A 168 18.55 15.02 1.18
CA ARG A 168 18.59 15.78 2.44
C ARG A 168 20.04 15.85 2.95
N ALA A 169 20.45 17.02 3.37
CA ALA A 169 21.71 17.23 4.07
C ALA A 169 21.44 17.23 5.58
N LEU A 170 21.95 16.22 6.27
CA LEU A 170 21.71 15.98 7.68
C LEU A 170 22.95 16.31 8.48
N GLN A 171 22.82 17.18 9.50
CA GLN A 171 23.89 17.45 10.43
C GLN A 171 23.80 16.49 11.62
N VAL A 172 24.70 15.50 11.62
CA VAL A 172 24.80 14.53 12.70
C VAL A 172 25.65 15.11 13.81
N MET A 173 25.10 15.16 15.01
CA MET A 173 25.72 15.67 16.22
C MET A 173 26.16 14.54 17.15
N PRO A 174 27.13 14.77 18.05
CA PRO A 174 27.49 13.76 19.04
C PRO A 174 26.30 13.38 19.93
N PRO A 175 26.31 12.19 20.55
CA PRO A 175 25.18 11.70 21.35
C PRO A 175 24.96 12.59 22.59
N VAL A 176 23.71 12.98 22.82
CA VAL A 176 23.33 13.75 23.99
C VAL A 176 23.36 12.85 25.22
N GLN A 177 24.03 13.30 26.30
CA GLN A 177 24.08 12.55 27.56
C GLN A 177 22.66 12.28 28.10
N GLY A 178 22.37 11.00 28.39
CA GLY A 178 21.08 10.56 28.87
C GLY A 178 20.04 10.24 27.77
N SER A 179 20.37 10.44 26.49
CA SER A 179 19.52 10.00 25.39
C SER A 179 19.41 8.46 25.34
N SER A 180 18.39 7.96 24.63
CA SER A 180 18.20 6.53 24.44
C SER A 180 19.40 5.88 23.72
N GLN A 181 20.01 6.58 22.79
CA GLN A 181 21.19 6.13 22.06
C GLN A 181 22.43 6.08 22.98
N TRP A 182 22.69 7.14 23.75
CA TRP A 182 23.77 7.17 24.74
C TRP A 182 23.65 6.03 25.77
N LEU A 183 22.44 5.74 26.26
CA LEU A 183 22.21 4.64 27.20
C LEU A 183 22.49 3.28 26.57
N ARG A 184 22.07 3.04 25.31
CA ARG A 184 22.36 1.78 24.57
C ARG A 184 23.85 1.57 24.41
N GLN A 185 24.61 2.62 24.08
CA GLN A 185 26.07 2.57 23.95
C GLN A 185 26.75 2.22 25.25
N GLN A 186 26.33 2.83 26.38
CA GLN A 186 26.89 2.52 27.71
C GLN A 186 26.69 1.03 28.09
N VAL A 187 25.52 0.48 27.77
CA VAL A 187 25.22 -0.94 28.00
C VAL A 187 26.10 -1.83 27.11
N GLN A 188 26.29 -1.49 25.85
CA GLN A 188 27.11 -2.27 24.93
C GLN A 188 28.58 -2.27 25.31
N LEU A 189 29.14 -1.11 25.70
CA LEU A 189 30.51 -0.99 26.21
C LEU A 189 30.71 -1.80 27.53
N SER A 190 29.71 -1.85 28.40
CA SER A 190 29.78 -2.63 29.64
C SER A 190 29.82 -4.15 29.40
N LEU A 191 29.20 -4.63 28.31
CA LEU A 191 29.19 -6.06 27.96
C LEU A 191 30.50 -6.54 27.31
N ILE A 192 31.30 -5.66 26.74
CA ILE A 192 32.58 -5.99 26.11
C ILE A 192 33.72 -6.14 27.17
N HIS A 193 33.51 -5.64 28.40
CA HIS A 193 34.52 -5.66 29.48
C HIS A 193 34.28 -6.81 30.49
N ILE A 194 33.43 -7.79 30.18
CA ILE A 194 33.24 -9.05 30.92
C ILE A 194 33.86 -10.20 30.13
#